data_f06aeceb1f1ee82cdcaa8a0496314857
#
_entry.id   f06aeceb1f1ee82cdcaa8a0496314857
#
_cell.length_a   1.000
_cell.length_b   1.000
_cell.length_c   1.000
_cell.angle_alpha   90.00
_cell.angle_beta   90.00
_cell.angle_gamma   90.00
#
_symmetry.space_group_name_H-M   'P 1'
#
loop_
_entity.id
_entity.type
_entity.pdbx_description
1 polymer ?
#
loop_
_entity_poly.entity_id
_entity_poly.type
_entity_poly.pdbx_seq_one_letter_code
_entity_poly.pdbx_strand_id
1 'polypeptide(L)'
;MGAHMASNLARSGHDLTLWNRTRNKAVALASELNCAVADSPRALSDAADVVVTMLADDPSSKAVHAGEDGLFAGSTETFIEMGTMSPDHIAWLAQQAPAGARVIDAPVSGATQAAADAQLLIMAGCTPDVAATLSALFDAMGKQTIYLGETGRGAVMKLSVNALIHGINQTLAEAMTLAEAAGIEPDAAFDVIEASAACAPMLKYRRPIYLDEAAHDVTFTVALARKDMEVTVDLARKLGTDMPQGRSTLDILERAESEGYSARDMASILNFMRGHNT
;
A
#
# COMPACT_ATOMS: atom_id res chain seq x y z
N MET A 1 2.31 -2.37 8.11
CA MET A 1 2.81 -3.14 6.95
C MET A 1 4.28 -3.48 7.13
N GLY A 2 5.24 -2.55 6.97
CA GLY A 2 6.68 -2.84 6.99
C GLY A 2 7.19 -3.61 8.20
N ALA A 3 6.70 -3.34 9.41
CA ALA A 3 7.06 -4.09 10.60
C ALA A 3 6.70 -5.59 10.50
N HIS A 4 5.48 -5.91 10.01
CA HIS A 4 5.07 -7.29 9.80
C HIS A 4 5.90 -7.99 8.71
N MET A 5 6.23 -7.28 7.63
CA MET A 5 7.10 -7.80 6.57
C MET A 5 8.49 -8.11 7.13
N ALA A 6 9.09 -7.20 7.92
CA ALA A 6 10.36 -7.43 8.60
C ALA A 6 10.30 -8.65 9.55
N SER A 7 9.22 -8.79 10.33
CA SER A 7 9.03 -9.95 11.20
C SER A 7 8.94 -11.27 10.44
N ASN A 8 8.33 -11.26 9.25
CA ASN A 8 8.25 -12.45 8.40
C ASN A 8 9.60 -12.82 7.80
N LEU A 9 10.38 -11.83 7.35
CA LEU A 9 11.75 -12.05 6.87
C LEU A 9 12.64 -12.63 7.95
N ALA A 10 12.60 -12.08 9.17
CA ALA A 10 13.34 -12.63 10.31
C ALA A 10 12.96 -14.09 10.62
N ARG A 11 11.65 -14.39 10.64
CA ARG A 11 11.15 -15.77 10.86
C ARG A 11 11.57 -16.75 9.78
N SER A 12 11.79 -16.27 8.57
CA SER A 12 12.27 -17.06 7.44
C SER A 12 13.80 -17.21 7.41
N GLY A 13 14.51 -16.67 8.43
CA GLY A 13 15.95 -16.84 8.60
C GLY A 13 16.81 -15.82 7.85
N HIS A 14 16.23 -14.74 7.35
CA HIS A 14 17.01 -13.64 6.78
C HIS A 14 17.67 -12.82 7.89
N ASP A 15 18.95 -12.46 7.69
CA ASP A 15 19.65 -11.48 8.51
C ASP A 15 19.11 -10.09 8.23
N LEU A 16 18.69 -9.36 9.28
CA LEU A 16 18.05 -8.07 9.11
C LEU A 16 18.83 -6.94 9.76
N THR A 17 18.86 -5.82 9.07
CA THR A 17 19.16 -4.51 9.64
C THR A 17 17.97 -3.59 9.40
N LEU A 18 17.47 -2.94 10.44
CA LEU A 18 16.29 -2.10 10.36
C LEU A 18 16.65 -0.61 10.37
N TRP A 19 15.87 0.17 9.65
CA TRP A 19 15.88 1.62 9.78
C TRP A 19 14.45 2.16 9.71
N ASN A 20 14.19 3.21 10.46
CA ASN A 20 12.93 3.98 10.38
C ASN A 20 13.22 5.44 10.73
N ARG A 21 12.55 6.38 10.05
CA ARG A 21 12.65 7.83 10.34
C ARG A 21 12.42 8.14 11.83
N THR A 22 11.50 7.43 12.48
CA THR A 22 11.32 7.46 13.93
C THR A 22 12.14 6.33 14.53
N ARG A 23 13.40 6.60 14.91
CA ARG A 23 14.39 5.61 15.38
C ARG A 23 13.83 4.65 16.45
N ASN A 24 13.06 5.17 17.41
CA ASN A 24 12.48 4.34 18.48
C ASN A 24 11.60 3.20 17.97
N LYS A 25 10.94 3.37 16.83
CA LYS A 25 10.14 2.29 16.21
C LYS A 25 11.04 1.17 15.67
N ALA A 26 12.18 1.53 15.06
CA ALA A 26 13.15 0.53 14.59
C ALA A 26 13.80 -0.20 15.77
N VAL A 27 14.20 0.53 16.82
CA VAL A 27 14.81 -0.06 18.03
C VAL A 27 13.86 -1.02 18.73
N ALA A 28 12.59 -0.67 18.90
CA ALA A 28 11.60 -1.55 19.54
C ALA A 28 11.45 -2.86 18.74
N LEU A 29 11.24 -2.77 17.43
CA LEU A 29 11.09 -3.94 16.57
C LEU A 29 12.38 -4.77 16.49
N ALA A 30 13.55 -4.13 16.42
CA ALA A 30 14.83 -4.82 16.38
C ALA A 30 15.09 -5.62 17.66
N SER A 31 14.68 -5.10 18.84
CA SER A 31 14.75 -5.81 20.11
C SER A 31 13.89 -7.08 20.11
N GLU A 32 12.70 -7.03 19.50
CA GLU A 32 11.80 -8.20 19.37
C GLU A 32 12.36 -9.25 18.40
N LEU A 33 12.97 -8.79 17.31
CA LEU A 33 13.49 -9.65 16.25
C LEU A 33 14.94 -10.07 16.45
N ASN A 34 15.62 -9.55 17.47
CA ASN A 34 17.05 -9.74 17.72
C ASN A 34 17.91 -9.40 16.48
N CYS A 35 17.71 -8.23 15.89
CA CYS A 35 18.42 -7.79 14.71
C CYS A 35 19.04 -6.39 14.89
N ALA A 36 19.86 -5.94 13.92
CA ALA A 36 20.56 -4.66 13.95
C ALA A 36 19.64 -3.48 13.60
N VAL A 37 20.05 -2.27 14.02
CA VAL A 37 19.45 -0.99 13.64
C VAL A 37 20.52 -0.09 13.04
N ALA A 38 20.28 0.39 11.83
CA ALA A 38 21.14 1.36 11.17
C ALA A 38 20.84 2.79 11.66
N ASP A 39 21.86 3.63 11.66
CA ASP A 39 21.76 5.03 12.09
C ASP A 39 21.23 5.95 10.97
N SER A 40 21.44 5.55 9.70
CA SER A 40 20.96 6.28 8.52
C SER A 40 20.56 5.30 7.41
N PRO A 41 19.81 5.75 6.39
CA PRO A 41 19.54 4.94 5.19
C PRO A 41 20.84 4.48 4.50
N ARG A 42 21.84 5.35 4.42
CA ARG A 42 23.17 4.99 3.89
C ARG A 42 23.80 3.84 4.66
N ALA A 43 23.84 3.93 6.00
CA ALA A 43 24.39 2.86 6.84
C ALA A 43 23.62 1.55 6.71
N LEU A 44 22.30 1.61 6.46
CA LEU A 44 21.49 0.43 6.12
C LEU A 44 21.95 -0.18 4.80
N SER A 45 22.12 0.66 3.77
CA SER A 45 22.56 0.21 2.44
C SER A 45 23.97 -0.39 2.49
N ASP A 46 24.87 0.16 3.31
CA ASP A 46 26.22 -0.40 3.47
C ASP A 46 26.23 -1.78 4.18
N ALA A 47 25.17 -2.11 4.90
CA ALA A 47 25.06 -3.32 5.71
C ALA A 47 24.22 -4.44 5.06
N ALA A 48 23.61 -4.22 3.90
CA ALA A 48 22.63 -5.14 3.33
C ALA A 48 22.94 -5.50 1.86
N ASP A 49 22.70 -6.75 1.47
CA ASP A 49 22.76 -7.19 0.07
C ASP A 49 21.53 -6.71 -0.73
N VAL A 50 20.39 -6.61 -0.07
CA VAL A 50 19.12 -6.17 -0.65
C VAL A 50 18.43 -5.23 0.32
N VAL A 51 18.01 -4.07 -0.15
CA VAL A 51 17.20 -3.12 0.63
C VAL A 51 15.72 -3.21 0.21
N VAL A 52 14.85 -3.41 1.18
CA VAL A 52 13.38 -3.36 1.00
C VAL A 52 12.85 -2.09 1.65
N THR A 53 12.11 -1.28 0.90
CA THR A 53 11.44 -0.09 1.42
C THR A 53 9.92 -0.25 1.41
N MET A 54 9.27 0.24 2.49
CA MET A 54 7.81 0.27 2.63
C MET A 54 7.41 1.65 3.15
N LEU A 55 7.32 2.60 2.23
CA LEU A 55 7.15 4.03 2.49
C LEU A 55 5.77 4.51 2.04
N ALA A 56 5.35 5.68 2.53
CA ALA A 56 3.97 6.15 2.36
C ALA A 56 3.71 6.79 0.98
N ASP A 57 4.71 7.49 0.42
CA ASP A 57 4.55 8.35 -0.74
C ASP A 57 5.89 8.61 -1.46
N ASP A 58 5.81 9.19 -2.67
CA ASP A 58 6.96 9.55 -3.49
C ASP A 58 7.94 10.51 -2.78
N PRO A 59 7.48 11.58 -2.06
CA PRO A 59 8.40 12.46 -1.34
C PRO A 59 9.22 11.74 -0.25
N SER A 60 8.59 10.87 0.53
CA SER A 60 9.30 10.11 1.55
C SER A 60 10.26 9.08 0.96
N SER A 61 9.86 8.41 -0.13
CA SER A 61 10.74 7.50 -0.87
C SER A 61 11.93 8.25 -1.48
N LYS A 62 11.71 9.40 -2.10
CA LYS A 62 12.77 10.26 -2.64
C LYS A 62 13.78 10.66 -1.56
N ALA A 63 13.31 11.11 -0.41
CA ALA A 63 14.17 11.55 0.69
C ALA A 63 15.03 10.39 1.25
N VAL A 64 14.46 9.18 1.35
CA VAL A 64 15.15 7.99 1.86
C VAL A 64 16.17 7.45 0.86
N HIS A 65 15.85 7.45 -0.44
CA HIS A 65 16.77 6.92 -1.45
C HIS A 65 17.89 7.89 -1.83
N ALA A 66 17.56 9.15 -2.10
CA ALA A 66 18.47 10.13 -2.71
C ALA A 66 18.79 11.34 -1.81
N GLY A 67 18.45 11.28 -0.52
CA GLY A 67 18.91 12.27 0.45
C GLY A 67 20.43 12.23 0.65
N GLU A 68 21.00 13.21 1.36
CA GLU A 68 22.45 13.31 1.62
C GLU A 68 23.05 12.03 2.23
N ASP A 69 22.33 11.43 3.21
CA ASP A 69 22.62 10.13 3.81
C ASP A 69 21.63 9.04 3.34
N GLY A 70 21.21 9.13 2.08
CA GLY A 70 20.23 8.24 1.47
C GLY A 70 20.79 6.87 1.10
N LEU A 71 19.90 5.96 0.74
CA LEU A 71 20.23 4.59 0.36
C LEU A 71 21.22 4.51 -0.82
N PHE A 72 21.08 5.41 -1.79
CA PHE A 72 21.94 5.48 -2.99
C PHE A 72 23.35 5.97 -2.72
N ALA A 73 23.63 6.50 -1.52
CA ALA A 73 24.97 6.86 -1.09
C ALA A 73 25.73 5.68 -0.46
N GLY A 74 25.06 4.54 -0.21
CA GLY A 74 25.66 3.29 0.28
C GLY A 74 26.06 2.34 -0.84
N SER A 75 26.35 1.08 -0.49
CA SER A 75 26.97 0.09 -1.36
C SER A 75 26.03 -1.00 -1.89
N THR A 76 24.77 -1.07 -1.44
CA THR A 76 23.78 -2.03 -1.94
C THR A 76 23.47 -1.78 -3.43
N GLU A 77 23.36 -2.85 -4.20
CA GLU A 77 23.03 -2.83 -5.63
C GLU A 77 21.59 -3.25 -5.94
N THR A 78 20.79 -3.65 -4.95
CA THR A 78 19.40 -4.11 -5.18
C THR A 78 18.44 -3.43 -4.22
N PHE A 79 17.55 -2.61 -4.77
CA PHE A 79 16.53 -1.86 -4.04
C PHE A 79 15.14 -2.31 -4.46
N ILE A 80 14.30 -2.68 -3.49
CA ILE A 80 12.92 -3.13 -3.72
C ILE A 80 11.98 -2.15 -3.05
N GLU A 81 11.27 -1.34 -3.84
CA GLU A 81 10.23 -0.43 -3.35
C GLU A 81 8.88 -1.15 -3.30
N MET A 82 8.36 -1.35 -2.10
CA MET A 82 7.10 -2.06 -1.86
C MET A 82 5.95 -1.13 -1.43
N GLY A 83 6.21 0.16 -1.28
CA GLY A 83 5.20 1.20 -1.07
C GLY A 83 4.35 1.45 -2.32
N THR A 84 3.23 2.17 -2.16
CA THR A 84 2.42 2.62 -3.29
C THR A 84 2.97 3.94 -3.82
N MET A 85 3.77 3.85 -4.87
CA MET A 85 4.43 4.97 -5.52
C MET A 85 3.85 5.24 -6.90
N SER A 86 4.11 6.44 -7.44
CA SER A 86 3.81 6.72 -8.85
C SER A 86 4.81 6.00 -9.77
N PRO A 87 4.39 5.56 -10.97
CA PRO A 87 5.32 5.00 -11.96
C PRO A 87 6.42 5.98 -12.37
N ASP A 88 6.14 7.29 -12.38
CA ASP A 88 7.14 8.33 -12.65
C ASP A 88 8.22 8.38 -11.57
N HIS A 89 7.83 8.20 -10.30
CA HIS A 89 8.79 8.13 -9.21
C HIS A 89 9.65 6.87 -9.29
N ILE A 90 9.07 5.73 -9.62
CA ILE A 90 9.84 4.49 -9.85
C ILE A 90 10.84 4.66 -11.00
N ALA A 91 10.41 5.26 -12.11
CA ALA A 91 11.31 5.56 -13.23
C ALA A 91 12.43 6.54 -12.80
N TRP A 92 12.10 7.54 -11.99
CA TRP A 92 13.07 8.47 -11.43
C TRP A 92 14.07 7.77 -10.49
N LEU A 93 13.61 6.88 -9.61
CA LEU A 93 14.50 6.08 -8.74
C LEU A 93 15.48 5.25 -9.58
N ALA A 94 14.98 4.59 -10.63
CA ALA A 94 15.83 3.79 -11.52
C ALA A 94 16.89 4.62 -12.26
N GLN A 95 16.59 5.89 -12.57
CA GLN A 95 17.54 6.83 -13.19
C GLN A 95 18.57 7.39 -12.20
N GLN A 96 18.20 7.55 -10.91
CA GLN A 96 19.07 8.08 -9.89
C GLN A 96 19.92 7.01 -9.20
N ALA A 97 19.56 5.74 -9.34
CA ALA A 97 20.29 4.65 -8.72
C ALA A 97 21.75 4.61 -9.19
N PRO A 98 22.70 4.21 -8.33
CA PRO A 98 24.12 4.08 -8.69
C PRO A 98 24.31 3.17 -9.89
N ALA A 99 25.38 3.39 -10.65
CA ALA A 99 25.72 2.56 -11.80
C ALA A 99 25.85 1.08 -11.40
N GLY A 100 25.13 0.19 -12.06
CA GLY A 100 25.07 -1.25 -11.74
C GLY A 100 23.97 -1.64 -10.76
N ALA A 101 23.42 -0.69 -10.01
CA ALA A 101 22.31 -0.97 -9.11
C ALA A 101 20.98 -1.13 -9.88
N ARG A 102 20.08 -1.92 -9.30
CA ARG A 102 18.72 -2.15 -9.82
C ARG A 102 17.66 -1.68 -8.84
N VAL A 103 16.62 -1.07 -9.37
CA VAL A 103 15.41 -0.70 -8.63
C VAL A 103 14.27 -1.58 -9.13
N ILE A 104 13.57 -2.22 -8.21
CA ILE A 104 12.43 -3.09 -8.47
C ILE A 104 11.25 -2.53 -7.70
N ASP A 105 10.16 -2.24 -8.36
CA ASP A 105 8.89 -1.94 -7.72
C ASP A 105 8.12 -3.24 -7.48
N ALA A 106 7.81 -3.50 -6.22
CA ALA A 106 7.10 -4.70 -5.82
C ALA A 106 5.98 -4.40 -4.80
N PRO A 107 5.06 -3.48 -5.13
CA PRO A 107 3.99 -3.11 -4.22
C PRO A 107 3.08 -4.31 -3.90
N VAL A 108 2.39 -4.20 -2.75
CA VAL A 108 1.65 -5.31 -2.15
C VAL A 108 0.16 -5.04 -2.05
N SER A 109 -0.63 -6.12 -2.00
CA SER A 109 -2.05 -6.09 -1.67
C SER A 109 -2.36 -7.15 -0.59
N GLY A 110 -3.25 -6.82 0.37
CA GLY A 110 -3.65 -7.74 1.44
C GLY A 110 -3.87 -7.11 2.81
N ALA A 111 -3.69 -5.81 2.96
CA ALA A 111 -3.82 -5.07 4.21
C ALA A 111 -2.90 -5.58 5.34
N THR A 112 -3.11 -5.08 6.57
CA THR A 112 -2.21 -5.31 7.71
C THR A 112 -2.18 -6.77 8.16
N GLN A 113 -3.35 -7.42 8.18
CA GLN A 113 -3.45 -8.82 8.60
C GLN A 113 -2.73 -9.76 7.64
N ALA A 114 -2.95 -9.59 6.33
CA ALA A 114 -2.23 -10.41 5.34
C ALA A 114 -0.70 -10.19 5.39
N ALA A 115 -0.25 -8.97 5.75
CA ALA A 115 1.16 -8.71 5.99
C ALA A 115 1.68 -9.44 7.24
N ALA A 116 0.90 -9.53 8.31
CA ALA A 116 1.27 -10.26 9.53
C ALA A 116 1.39 -11.77 9.26
N ASP A 117 0.49 -12.31 8.43
CA ASP A 117 0.36 -13.74 8.15
C ASP A 117 1.22 -14.22 6.97
N ALA A 118 2.08 -13.38 6.39
CA ALA A 118 2.84 -13.66 5.16
C ALA A 118 1.94 -14.05 3.96
N GLN A 119 0.75 -13.44 3.86
CA GLN A 119 -0.26 -13.75 2.84
C GLN A 119 -0.44 -12.61 1.81
N LEU A 120 0.57 -11.76 1.66
CA LEU A 120 0.51 -10.67 0.69
C LEU A 120 0.48 -11.20 -0.75
N LEU A 121 -0.27 -10.51 -1.62
CA LEU A 121 -0.04 -10.54 -3.05
C LEU A 121 1.03 -9.50 -3.37
N ILE A 122 2.12 -9.91 -4.01
CA ILE A 122 3.22 -9.05 -4.44
C ILE A 122 3.14 -8.86 -5.95
N MET A 123 3.18 -7.62 -6.42
CA MET A 123 3.12 -7.25 -7.84
C MET A 123 4.49 -6.74 -8.27
N ALA A 124 5.36 -7.64 -8.74
CA ALA A 124 6.77 -7.33 -8.99
C ALA A 124 7.02 -6.86 -10.43
N GLY A 125 7.47 -5.61 -10.60
CA GLY A 125 7.94 -5.05 -11.86
C GLY A 125 9.38 -5.47 -12.14
N CYS A 126 9.60 -6.74 -12.47
CA CYS A 126 10.91 -7.27 -12.85
C CYS A 126 10.80 -8.45 -13.82
N THR A 127 11.91 -8.75 -14.47
CA THR A 127 12.01 -9.92 -15.39
C THR A 127 12.05 -11.24 -14.62
N PRO A 128 11.70 -12.38 -15.23
CA PRO A 128 11.76 -13.69 -14.59
C PRO A 128 13.14 -14.04 -14.01
N ASP A 129 14.22 -13.64 -14.68
CA ASP A 129 15.59 -13.92 -14.22
C ASP A 129 15.93 -13.18 -12.93
N VAL A 130 15.54 -11.91 -12.83
CA VAL A 130 15.66 -11.11 -11.61
C VAL A 130 14.76 -11.68 -10.52
N ALA A 131 13.52 -12.04 -10.88
CA ALA A 131 12.55 -12.64 -9.98
C ALA A 131 13.07 -13.91 -9.30
N ALA A 132 13.75 -14.78 -10.06
CA ALA A 132 14.31 -16.02 -9.53
C ALA A 132 15.35 -15.78 -8.43
N THR A 133 16.12 -14.69 -8.50
CA THR A 133 17.11 -14.33 -7.47
C THR A 133 16.48 -13.78 -6.16
N LEU A 134 15.22 -13.34 -6.21
CA LEU A 134 14.49 -12.72 -5.09
C LEU A 134 13.33 -13.56 -4.58
N SER A 135 13.10 -14.75 -5.16
CA SER A 135 11.94 -15.58 -4.83
C SER A 135 11.84 -15.89 -3.33
N ALA A 136 12.94 -16.31 -2.70
CA ALA A 136 12.96 -16.62 -1.28
C ALA A 136 12.56 -15.43 -0.40
N LEU A 137 12.95 -14.20 -0.80
CA LEU A 137 12.60 -12.99 -0.09
C LEU A 137 11.11 -12.65 -0.26
N PHE A 138 10.55 -12.79 -1.46
CA PHE A 138 9.14 -12.57 -1.71
C PHE A 138 8.27 -13.64 -1.05
N ASP A 139 8.66 -14.91 -1.11
CA ASP A 139 7.94 -16.03 -0.50
C ASP A 139 7.88 -15.93 1.03
N ALA A 140 8.87 -15.27 1.66
CA ALA A 140 8.84 -14.98 3.09
C ALA A 140 7.75 -13.97 3.48
N MET A 141 7.29 -13.10 2.57
CA MET A 141 6.34 -12.03 2.85
C MET A 141 4.95 -12.25 2.23
N GLY A 142 4.86 -13.06 1.20
CA GLY A 142 3.63 -13.19 0.41
C GLY A 142 3.25 -14.63 0.08
N LYS A 143 1.96 -14.84 -0.11
CA LYS A 143 1.44 -16.12 -0.61
C LYS A 143 1.61 -16.30 -2.10
N GLN A 144 1.80 -15.20 -2.82
CA GLN A 144 1.90 -15.19 -4.28
C GLN A 144 2.63 -13.94 -4.76
N THR A 145 3.58 -14.12 -5.67
CA THR A 145 4.20 -13.04 -6.42
C THR A 145 3.81 -13.14 -7.89
N ILE A 146 3.30 -12.04 -8.46
CA ILE A 146 3.00 -11.92 -9.88
C ILE A 146 4.06 -11.02 -10.50
N TYR A 147 4.78 -11.57 -11.47
CA TYR A 147 5.83 -10.87 -12.18
C TYR A 147 5.26 -10.18 -13.43
N LEU A 148 5.52 -8.88 -13.54
CA LEU A 148 4.91 -8.01 -14.55
C LEU A 148 5.89 -7.55 -15.65
N GLY A 149 7.12 -8.04 -15.58
CA GLY A 149 8.13 -7.97 -16.64
C GLY A 149 9.09 -6.79 -16.50
N GLU A 150 8.65 -5.57 -16.31
CA GLU A 150 9.49 -4.37 -16.32
C GLU A 150 9.24 -3.50 -15.09
N THR A 151 10.28 -2.80 -14.65
CA THR A 151 10.21 -1.79 -13.57
C THR A 151 9.15 -0.73 -13.89
N GLY A 152 8.34 -0.41 -12.90
CA GLY A 152 7.19 0.51 -12.99
C GLY A 152 5.86 -0.18 -13.24
N ARG A 153 5.83 -1.42 -13.79
CA ARG A 153 4.57 -2.14 -14.03
C ARG A 153 3.89 -2.62 -12.75
N GLY A 154 4.65 -2.92 -11.70
CA GLY A 154 4.11 -3.19 -10.37
C GLY A 154 3.34 -2.01 -9.82
N ALA A 155 3.92 -0.80 -9.88
CA ALA A 155 3.29 0.44 -9.47
C ALA A 155 1.99 0.71 -10.26
N VAL A 156 2.01 0.57 -11.59
CA VAL A 156 0.80 0.69 -12.43
C VAL A 156 -0.28 -0.28 -11.98
N MET A 157 0.09 -1.56 -11.78
CA MET A 157 -0.89 -2.58 -11.38
C MET A 157 -1.43 -2.33 -9.97
N LYS A 158 -0.58 -1.87 -9.05
CA LYS A 158 -1.01 -1.47 -7.70
C LYS A 158 -2.04 -0.34 -7.73
N LEU A 159 -1.80 0.69 -8.52
CA LEU A 159 -2.74 1.81 -8.69
C LEU A 159 -4.07 1.32 -9.31
N SER A 160 -4.02 0.42 -10.29
CA SER A 160 -5.21 -0.18 -10.89
C SER A 160 -6.03 -0.99 -9.88
N VAL A 161 -5.37 -1.79 -9.03
CA VAL A 161 -6.04 -2.53 -7.95
C VAL A 161 -6.64 -1.59 -6.92
N ASN A 162 -5.91 -0.52 -6.52
CA ASN A 162 -6.42 0.44 -5.56
C ASN A 162 -7.60 1.25 -6.12
N ALA A 163 -7.61 1.57 -7.42
CA ALA A 163 -8.78 2.18 -8.06
C ALA A 163 -10.05 1.31 -7.95
N LEU A 164 -9.90 -0.01 -8.12
CA LEU A 164 -11.02 -0.94 -7.89
C LEU A 164 -11.45 -0.95 -6.41
N ILE A 165 -10.50 -1.02 -5.47
CA ILE A 165 -10.79 -1.04 -4.02
C ILE A 165 -11.54 0.24 -3.61
N HIS A 166 -11.06 1.40 -4.00
CA HIS A 166 -11.68 2.67 -3.62
C HIS A 166 -13.01 2.90 -4.34
N GLY A 167 -13.13 2.47 -5.61
CA GLY A 167 -14.40 2.50 -6.33
C GLY A 167 -15.46 1.60 -5.69
N ILE A 168 -15.09 0.37 -5.30
CA ILE A 168 -15.98 -0.55 -4.57
C ILE A 168 -16.38 0.05 -3.21
N ASN A 169 -15.43 0.66 -2.47
CA ASN A 169 -15.72 1.32 -1.21
C ASN A 169 -16.75 2.44 -1.36
N GLN A 170 -16.59 3.30 -2.38
CA GLN A 170 -17.54 4.36 -2.68
C GLN A 170 -18.91 3.81 -3.08
N THR A 171 -18.95 2.84 -3.99
CA THR A 171 -20.21 2.24 -4.45
C THR A 171 -20.93 1.50 -3.32
N LEU A 172 -20.18 0.85 -2.41
CA LEU A 172 -20.77 0.27 -1.20
C LEU A 172 -21.43 1.35 -0.33
N ALA A 173 -20.75 2.48 -0.10
CA ALA A 173 -21.29 3.57 0.71
C ALA A 173 -22.62 4.11 0.12
N GLU A 174 -22.70 4.26 -1.19
CA GLU A 174 -23.93 4.66 -1.89
C GLU A 174 -25.04 3.59 -1.75
N ALA A 175 -24.71 2.33 -1.96
CA ALA A 175 -25.67 1.23 -1.84
C ALA A 175 -26.23 1.07 -0.42
N MET A 176 -25.38 1.21 0.59
CA MET A 176 -25.77 1.15 2.00
C MET A 176 -26.67 2.33 2.37
N THR A 177 -26.31 3.55 2.00
CA THR A 177 -27.16 4.73 2.29
C THR A 177 -28.50 4.67 1.58
N LEU A 178 -28.57 4.11 0.37
CA LEU A 178 -29.83 3.86 -0.34
C LEU A 178 -30.71 2.85 0.42
N ALA A 179 -30.11 1.73 0.87
CA ALA A 179 -30.83 0.70 1.61
C ALA A 179 -31.37 1.23 2.95
N GLU A 180 -30.55 1.96 3.68
CA GLU A 180 -30.90 2.59 4.96
C GLU A 180 -32.02 3.65 4.79
N ALA A 181 -31.97 4.46 3.74
CA ALA A 181 -33.04 5.42 3.41
C ALA A 181 -34.39 4.72 3.09
N ALA A 182 -34.33 3.48 2.62
CA ALA A 182 -35.52 2.64 2.42
C ALA A 182 -35.98 1.89 3.69
N GLY A 183 -35.32 2.10 4.83
CA GLY A 183 -35.65 1.47 6.11
C GLY A 183 -35.08 0.06 6.29
N ILE A 184 -34.07 -0.33 5.53
CA ILE A 184 -33.37 -1.61 5.70
C ILE A 184 -32.24 -1.42 6.72
N GLU A 185 -32.24 -2.26 7.76
CA GLU A 185 -31.20 -2.24 8.78
C GLU A 185 -29.80 -2.54 8.17
N PRO A 186 -28.71 -1.85 8.61
CA PRO A 186 -27.39 -1.98 8.03
C PRO A 186 -26.85 -3.41 8.00
N ASP A 187 -27.04 -4.18 9.07
CA ASP A 187 -26.62 -5.59 9.13
C ASP A 187 -27.33 -6.44 8.09
N ALA A 188 -28.66 -6.27 7.92
CA ALA A 188 -29.43 -6.99 6.92
C ALA A 188 -29.03 -6.62 5.49
N ALA A 189 -28.72 -5.34 5.24
CA ALA A 189 -28.21 -4.89 3.95
C ALA A 189 -26.86 -5.55 3.63
N PHE A 190 -25.94 -5.60 4.62
CA PHE A 190 -24.66 -6.29 4.47
C PHE A 190 -24.81 -7.80 4.22
N ASP A 191 -25.72 -8.48 4.94
CA ASP A 191 -26.00 -9.92 4.73
C ASP A 191 -26.40 -10.20 3.28
N VAL A 192 -27.26 -9.36 2.70
CA VAL A 192 -27.66 -9.47 1.29
C VAL A 192 -26.48 -9.19 0.35
N ILE A 193 -25.71 -8.15 0.60
CA ILE A 193 -24.53 -7.80 -0.23
C ILE A 193 -23.50 -8.93 -0.20
N GLU A 194 -23.20 -9.47 0.98
CA GLU A 194 -22.22 -10.56 1.14
C GLU A 194 -22.68 -11.87 0.48
N ALA A 195 -23.98 -12.15 0.45
CA ALA A 195 -24.53 -13.32 -0.22
C ALA A 195 -24.67 -13.15 -1.74
N SER A 196 -24.56 -11.91 -2.24
CA SER A 196 -24.75 -11.59 -3.65
C SER A 196 -23.48 -11.79 -4.48
N ALA A 197 -23.62 -11.77 -5.80
CA ALA A 197 -22.51 -11.76 -6.76
C ALA A 197 -21.70 -10.46 -6.75
N ALA A 198 -22.18 -9.40 -6.10
CA ALA A 198 -21.47 -8.11 -5.96
C ALA A 198 -20.42 -8.12 -4.84
N CYS A 199 -20.35 -9.18 -4.02
CA CYS A 199 -19.46 -9.23 -2.88
C CYS A 199 -18.01 -9.39 -3.28
N ALA A 200 -17.23 -8.30 -3.18
CA ALA A 200 -15.79 -8.38 -3.24
C ALA A 200 -15.22 -8.89 -1.88
N PRO A 201 -14.09 -9.64 -1.88
CA PRO A 201 -13.49 -10.14 -0.64
C PRO A 201 -13.23 -9.06 0.42
N MET A 202 -12.88 -7.84 -0.02
CA MET A 202 -12.65 -6.72 0.89
C MET A 202 -13.89 -6.32 1.70
N LEU A 203 -15.08 -6.50 1.19
CA LEU A 203 -16.32 -6.17 1.89
C LEU A 203 -16.49 -7.05 3.12
N LYS A 204 -16.18 -8.35 3.01
CA LYS A 204 -16.30 -9.31 4.11
C LYS A 204 -15.38 -8.98 5.29
N TYR A 205 -14.08 -8.84 5.04
CA TYR A 205 -13.15 -8.61 6.15
C TYR A 205 -13.21 -7.19 6.73
N ARG A 206 -13.79 -6.24 5.98
CA ARG A 206 -13.98 -4.86 6.44
C ARG A 206 -15.37 -4.58 7.00
N ARG A 207 -16.32 -5.50 6.90
CA ARG A 207 -17.68 -5.34 7.43
C ARG A 207 -17.74 -4.77 8.84
N PRO A 208 -16.94 -5.27 9.83
CA PRO A 208 -16.96 -4.72 11.17
C PRO A 208 -16.65 -3.22 11.22
N ILE A 209 -15.69 -2.75 10.40
CA ILE A 209 -15.30 -1.33 10.34
C ILE A 209 -16.40 -0.48 9.69
N TYR A 210 -17.09 -0.98 8.66
CA TYR A 210 -18.22 -0.26 8.05
C TYR A 210 -19.40 -0.11 8.99
N LEU A 211 -19.65 -1.12 9.84
CA LEU A 211 -20.77 -1.10 10.78
C LEU A 211 -20.46 -0.31 12.05
N ASP A 212 -19.24 -0.39 12.55
CA ASP A 212 -18.78 0.34 13.74
C ASP A 212 -17.31 0.76 13.61
N GLU A 213 -17.10 1.87 12.89
CA GLU A 213 -15.75 2.41 12.67
C GLU A 213 -15.02 2.76 13.99
N ALA A 214 -15.76 3.26 14.98
CA ALA A 214 -15.19 3.77 16.22
C ALA A 214 -14.60 2.65 17.11
N ALA A 215 -15.06 1.42 16.95
CA ALA A 215 -14.59 0.25 17.71
C ALA A 215 -13.35 -0.40 17.09
N HIS A 216 -12.85 0.10 15.96
CA HIS A 216 -11.76 -0.53 15.21
C HIS A 216 -10.61 0.42 14.91
N ASP A 217 -9.40 -0.14 14.88
CA ASP A 217 -8.20 0.60 14.47
C ASP A 217 -8.25 0.97 12.98
N VAL A 218 -7.69 2.14 12.66
CA VAL A 218 -7.53 2.59 11.29
C VAL A 218 -6.54 1.69 10.54
N THR A 219 -6.99 1.08 9.47
CA THR A 219 -6.16 0.18 8.64
C THR A 219 -5.62 0.87 7.39
N PHE A 220 -6.41 1.81 6.83
CA PHE A 220 -6.05 2.59 5.67
C PHE A 220 -6.82 3.92 5.68
N THR A 221 -6.11 5.05 5.76
CA THR A 221 -6.75 6.35 5.93
C THR A 221 -7.41 6.88 4.65
N VAL A 222 -8.40 7.78 4.81
CA VAL A 222 -8.99 8.55 3.70
C VAL A 222 -7.90 9.34 2.95
N ALA A 223 -6.94 9.95 3.65
CA ALA A 223 -5.83 10.66 3.02
C ALA A 223 -4.98 9.76 2.10
N LEU A 224 -4.70 8.53 2.51
CA LEU A 224 -3.97 7.56 1.67
C LEU A 224 -4.81 7.12 0.47
N ALA A 225 -6.13 6.92 0.66
CA ALA A 225 -7.03 6.58 -0.44
C ALA A 225 -7.10 7.72 -1.47
N ARG A 226 -7.23 8.98 -1.00
CA ARG A 226 -7.21 10.16 -1.87
C ARG A 226 -5.88 10.25 -2.64
N LYS A 227 -4.74 10.13 -1.95
CA LYS A 227 -3.42 10.13 -2.60
C LYS A 227 -3.33 9.06 -3.69
N ASP A 228 -3.74 7.84 -3.43
CA ASP A 228 -3.69 6.74 -4.40
C ASP A 228 -4.59 7.02 -5.60
N MET A 229 -5.79 7.56 -5.39
CA MET A 229 -6.71 7.93 -6.48
C MET A 229 -6.20 9.11 -7.30
N GLU A 230 -5.61 10.13 -6.67
CA GLU A 230 -4.99 11.27 -7.35
C GLU A 230 -3.88 10.80 -8.30
N VAL A 231 -2.94 9.99 -7.80
CA VAL A 231 -1.86 9.41 -8.63
C VAL A 231 -2.44 8.55 -9.75
N THR A 232 -3.51 7.80 -9.49
CA THR A 232 -4.14 6.92 -10.49
C THR A 232 -4.81 7.73 -11.61
N VAL A 233 -5.57 8.78 -11.27
CA VAL A 233 -6.24 9.65 -12.26
C VAL A 233 -5.21 10.42 -13.10
N ASP A 234 -4.12 10.87 -12.49
CA ASP A 234 -3.02 11.52 -13.19
C ASP A 234 -2.30 10.57 -14.15
N LEU A 235 -2.05 9.34 -13.71
CA LEU A 235 -1.49 8.30 -14.58
C LEU A 235 -2.41 8.00 -15.77
N ALA A 236 -3.71 7.85 -15.54
CA ALA A 236 -4.67 7.61 -16.62
C ALA A 236 -4.65 8.73 -17.66
N ARG A 237 -4.60 10.00 -17.21
CA ARG A 237 -4.48 11.17 -18.10
C ARG A 237 -3.20 11.12 -18.95
N LYS A 238 -2.06 10.78 -18.34
CA LYS A 238 -0.77 10.65 -19.04
C LYS A 238 -0.78 9.53 -20.09
N LEU A 239 -1.47 8.42 -19.78
CA LEU A 239 -1.59 7.27 -20.69
C LEU A 239 -2.71 7.42 -21.73
N GLY A 240 -3.48 8.54 -21.71
CA GLY A 240 -4.57 8.80 -22.64
C GLY A 240 -5.79 7.89 -22.45
N THR A 241 -5.98 7.34 -21.24
CA THR A 241 -7.16 6.53 -20.89
C THR A 241 -8.11 7.31 -19.98
N ASP A 242 -9.41 7.02 -20.06
CA ASP A 242 -10.42 7.69 -19.26
C ASP A 242 -10.82 6.85 -18.04
N MET A 243 -11.01 7.54 -16.89
CA MET A 243 -11.42 6.93 -15.63
C MET A 243 -12.57 7.74 -14.99
N PRO A 244 -13.79 7.72 -15.55
CA PRO A 244 -14.91 8.50 -15.02
C PRO A 244 -15.26 8.12 -13.57
N GLN A 245 -15.32 6.83 -13.23
CA GLN A 245 -15.54 6.37 -11.86
C GLN A 245 -14.39 6.77 -10.94
N GLY A 246 -13.15 6.68 -11.42
CA GLY A 246 -11.97 7.09 -10.64
C GLY A 246 -12.00 8.57 -10.26
N ARG A 247 -12.41 9.45 -11.17
CA ARG A 247 -12.59 10.89 -10.90
C ARG A 247 -13.69 11.13 -9.87
N SER A 248 -14.86 10.52 -10.04
CA SER A 248 -15.96 10.66 -9.08
C SER A 248 -15.56 10.18 -7.67
N THR A 249 -14.80 9.08 -7.59
CA THR A 249 -14.27 8.58 -6.32
C THR A 249 -13.26 9.56 -5.70
N LEU A 250 -12.37 10.14 -6.51
CA LEU A 250 -11.40 11.15 -6.05
C LEU A 250 -12.12 12.38 -5.50
N ASP A 251 -13.09 12.93 -6.23
CA ASP A 251 -13.88 14.11 -5.80
C ASP A 251 -14.54 13.87 -4.42
N ILE A 252 -15.09 12.68 -4.17
CA ILE A 252 -15.69 12.34 -2.87
C ILE A 252 -14.62 12.26 -1.78
N LEU A 253 -13.48 11.66 -2.05
CA LEU A 253 -12.38 11.56 -1.07
C LEU A 253 -11.80 12.94 -0.72
N GLU A 254 -11.67 13.85 -1.69
CA GLU A 254 -11.24 15.25 -1.47
C GLU A 254 -12.23 16.01 -0.60
N ARG A 255 -13.53 15.86 -0.84
CA ARG A 255 -14.58 16.46 -0.01
C ARG A 255 -14.53 15.90 1.41
N ALA A 256 -14.47 14.57 1.57
CA ALA A 256 -14.36 13.94 2.89
C ALA A 256 -13.11 14.43 3.65
N GLU A 257 -11.96 14.56 2.98
CA GLU A 257 -10.75 15.10 3.59
C GLU A 257 -10.95 16.55 4.07
N SER A 258 -11.58 17.41 3.23
CA SER A 258 -11.87 18.81 3.59
C SER A 258 -12.82 18.94 4.78
N GLU A 259 -13.63 17.94 5.05
CA GLU A 259 -14.58 17.86 6.18
C GLU A 259 -14.02 17.10 7.40
N GLY A 260 -12.69 16.88 7.45
CA GLY A 260 -11.99 16.36 8.63
C GLY A 260 -11.87 14.82 8.68
N TYR A 261 -12.19 14.10 7.61
CA TYR A 261 -12.08 12.64 7.56
C TYR A 261 -10.66 12.14 7.25
N SER A 262 -9.69 13.01 7.00
CA SER A 262 -8.34 12.71 6.53
C SER A 262 -7.66 11.55 7.26
N ALA A 263 -7.70 11.55 8.61
CA ALA A 263 -7.06 10.54 9.45
C ALA A 263 -7.94 9.32 9.76
N ARG A 264 -9.21 9.34 9.35
CA ARG A 264 -10.16 8.24 9.58
C ARG A 264 -9.92 7.10 8.59
N ASP A 265 -10.43 5.93 8.92
CA ASP A 265 -10.39 4.79 8.00
C ASP A 265 -11.20 5.08 6.73
N MET A 266 -10.78 4.53 5.58
CA MET A 266 -11.50 4.70 4.30
C MET A 266 -12.95 4.19 4.36
N ALA A 267 -13.28 3.27 5.27
CA ALA A 267 -14.66 2.83 5.50
C ALA A 267 -15.56 3.96 6.00
N SER A 268 -14.99 5.03 6.61
CA SER A 268 -15.73 6.21 7.06
C SER A 268 -16.41 6.99 5.93
N ILE A 269 -16.10 6.70 4.68
CA ILE A 269 -16.84 7.24 3.54
C ILE A 269 -18.34 6.86 3.62
N LEU A 270 -18.69 5.71 4.19
CA LEU A 270 -20.09 5.39 4.48
C LEU A 270 -20.72 6.41 5.44
N ASN A 271 -20.02 6.78 6.52
CA ASN A 271 -20.51 7.80 7.47
C ASN A 271 -20.54 9.20 6.82
N PHE A 272 -19.57 9.51 5.97
CA PHE A 272 -19.57 10.75 5.19
C PHE A 272 -20.82 10.83 4.28
N MET A 273 -21.15 9.77 3.55
CA MET A 273 -22.33 9.72 2.68
C MET A 273 -23.64 9.79 3.46
N ARG A 274 -23.74 9.17 4.64
CA ARG A 274 -24.90 9.30 5.56
C ARG A 274 -25.14 10.74 5.97
N GLY A 275 -24.11 11.51 6.28
CA GLY A 275 -24.20 12.91 6.69
C GLY A 275 -24.66 13.87 5.58
N HIS A 276 -24.62 13.47 4.31
CA HIS A 276 -24.99 14.29 3.16
C HIS A 276 -26.33 13.88 2.52
N ASN A 277 -27.04 12.91 3.08
CA ASN A 277 -28.39 12.48 2.63
C ASN A 277 -29.50 13.33 3.28
N THR A 278 -29.45 14.67 3.11
CA THR A 278 -30.53 15.58 3.58
C THR A 278 -31.23 16.24 2.40
#